data_b459bcbc54a1179b2a70a0b82c4fb58f
#
_entry.id   b459bcbc54a1179b2a70a0b82c4fb58f
#
_cell.length_a   1.000
_cell.length_b   1.000
_cell.length_c   1.000
_cell.angle_alpha   90.00
_cell.angle_beta   90.00
_cell.angle_gamma   90.00
#
_symmetry.space_group_name_H-M   'P 1'
#
loop_
_entity.id
_entity.type
_entity.pdbx_description
1 polymer ?
#
loop_
_entity_poly.entity_id
_entity_poly.type
_entity_poly.pdbx_seq_one_letter_code
_entity_poly.pdbx_strand_id
1 'polypeptide(L)'
;MTDSTTRTGYLFAAASPLVVGAGVTAAAYLVTFPVFLGQGIRYGIGAVILYFLARTEKEANLRLNWHERGYLALVTAMGLVAFSVCSVEALRGASAPSVAIVIGAVPVALALAGPYMQHRRPTAAPLIGAVIVVAGTAVVEGTGRATAVGIVWAVGAMVGDAGFSLFSVPLLRKIGPYTLSFRTTSIAAVALIALHLIMPGPKVPTYFTASEGLALAFQGLFVTVGAFVTWYIALGSIPVEKVGLFPGLIPLGALVSAAALGAGVGNPLADVVGTALLLAGIYYGSVRGRARSTTDSAAVTA
;
A
#
# COMPACT_ATOMS: atom_id res chain seq x y z
N MET A 1 11.13 22.91 -2.25
CA MET A 1 10.78 22.06 -1.10
C MET A 1 11.95 22.12 -0.12
N THR A 2 11.70 22.42 1.14
CA THR A 2 12.75 22.47 2.16
C THR A 2 13.30 21.07 2.42
N ASP A 3 14.57 20.96 2.81
CA ASP A 3 15.24 19.65 3.04
C ASP A 3 14.50 18.84 4.13
N SER A 4 13.90 19.51 5.12
CA SER A 4 13.08 18.90 6.17
C SER A 4 11.84 18.19 5.63
N THR A 5 11.10 18.77 4.68
CA THR A 5 9.89 18.15 4.09
C THR A 5 10.24 16.88 3.32
N THR A 6 11.34 16.90 2.59
CA THR A 6 11.82 15.72 1.84
C THR A 6 12.23 14.59 2.79
N ARG A 7 12.94 14.91 3.88
CA ARG A 7 13.36 13.93 4.89
C ARG A 7 12.16 13.29 5.59
N THR A 8 11.18 14.11 5.97
CA THR A 8 9.92 13.63 6.55
C THR A 8 9.18 12.71 5.58
N GLY A 9 9.14 13.04 4.28
CA GLY A 9 8.54 12.19 3.25
C GLY A 9 9.17 10.80 3.17
N TYR A 10 10.49 10.69 3.22
CA TYR A 10 11.19 9.40 3.23
C TYR A 10 10.94 8.59 4.51
N LEU A 11 10.91 9.24 5.68
CA LEU A 11 10.59 8.58 6.95
C LEU A 11 9.18 7.98 6.93
N PHE A 12 8.20 8.72 6.47
CA PHE A 12 6.82 8.24 6.37
C PHE A 12 6.64 7.19 5.27
N ALA A 13 7.37 7.30 4.15
CA ALA A 13 7.40 6.26 3.12
C ALA A 13 7.93 4.93 3.67
N ALA A 14 8.88 4.94 4.60
CA ALA A 14 9.38 3.74 5.26
C ALA A 14 8.45 3.23 6.37
N ALA A 15 7.90 4.13 7.18
CA ALA A 15 7.04 3.76 8.32
C ALA A 15 5.74 3.06 7.87
N SER A 16 5.10 3.56 6.81
CA SER A 16 3.83 3.02 6.30
C SER A 16 3.91 1.51 5.99
N PRO A 17 4.81 1.03 5.13
CA PRO A 17 4.87 -0.38 4.78
C PRO A 17 5.32 -1.28 5.94
N LEU A 18 6.12 -0.79 6.88
CA LEU A 18 6.46 -1.55 8.10
C LEU A 18 5.21 -1.81 8.95
N VAL A 19 4.34 -0.81 9.11
CA VAL A 19 3.06 -0.97 9.80
C VAL A 19 2.12 -1.89 9.04
N VAL A 20 2.07 -1.79 7.70
CA VAL A 20 1.31 -2.72 6.85
C VAL A 20 1.80 -4.15 7.03
N GLY A 21 3.13 -4.36 7.10
CA GLY A 21 3.72 -5.68 7.35
C GLY A 21 3.29 -6.27 8.70
N ALA A 22 3.31 -5.46 9.77
CA ALA A 22 2.75 -5.88 11.06
C ALA A 22 1.25 -6.22 10.96
N GLY A 23 0.52 -5.50 10.10
CA GLY A 23 -0.87 -5.81 9.77
C GLY A 23 -1.04 -7.17 9.10
N VAL A 24 -0.09 -7.60 8.25
CA VAL A 24 -0.11 -8.95 7.65
C VAL A 24 -0.03 -10.01 8.74
N THR A 25 0.84 -9.83 9.74
CA THR A 25 0.93 -10.74 10.89
C THR A 25 -0.37 -10.76 11.71
N ALA A 26 -0.97 -9.59 11.96
CA ALA A 26 -2.25 -9.51 12.65
C ALA A 26 -3.39 -10.17 11.85
N ALA A 27 -3.35 -10.12 10.52
CA ALA A 27 -4.36 -10.75 9.65
C ALA A 27 -4.37 -12.29 9.78
N ALA A 28 -3.30 -12.92 10.27
CA ALA A 28 -3.27 -14.35 10.54
C ALA A 28 -4.34 -14.79 11.57
N TYR A 29 -4.74 -13.90 12.47
CA TYR A 29 -5.84 -14.15 13.42
C TYR A 29 -7.23 -13.98 12.79
N LEU A 30 -7.32 -13.56 11.54
CA LEU A 30 -8.57 -13.32 10.80
C LEU A 30 -8.78 -14.31 9.65
N VAL A 31 -8.02 -15.41 9.61
CA VAL A 31 -8.05 -16.38 8.48
C VAL A 31 -9.43 -16.99 8.27
N THR A 32 -10.17 -17.25 9.34
CA THR A 32 -11.54 -17.80 9.29
C THR A 32 -12.61 -16.72 9.21
N PHE A 33 -12.23 -15.46 9.38
CA PHE A 33 -13.16 -14.34 9.37
C PHE A 33 -13.58 -13.98 7.92
N PRO A 34 -14.88 -13.61 7.69
CA PRO A 34 -15.32 -13.21 6.37
C PRO A 34 -14.53 -12.00 5.86
N VAL A 35 -13.77 -12.17 4.78
CA VAL A 35 -12.76 -11.18 4.33
C VAL A 35 -13.38 -9.81 4.05
N PHE A 36 -14.48 -9.76 3.28
CA PHE A 36 -15.11 -8.48 2.94
C PHE A 36 -15.70 -7.79 4.17
N LEU A 37 -16.27 -8.55 5.11
CA LEU A 37 -16.75 -8.02 6.38
C LEU A 37 -15.58 -7.47 7.21
N GLY A 38 -14.50 -8.25 7.35
CA GLY A 38 -13.29 -7.82 8.06
C GLY A 38 -12.68 -6.55 7.48
N GLN A 39 -12.56 -6.48 6.15
CA GLN A 39 -12.08 -5.28 5.47
C GLN A 39 -13.04 -4.10 5.66
N GLY A 40 -14.36 -4.32 5.57
CA GLY A 40 -15.37 -3.29 5.82
C GLY A 40 -15.30 -2.74 7.25
N ILE A 41 -15.19 -3.62 8.25
CA ILE A 41 -15.07 -3.24 9.67
C ILE A 41 -13.78 -2.44 9.90
N ARG A 42 -12.61 -2.93 9.42
CA ARG A 42 -11.34 -2.21 9.61
C ARG A 42 -11.37 -0.82 8.99
N TYR A 43 -11.93 -0.66 7.77
CA TYR A 43 -12.09 0.64 7.13
C TYR A 43 -13.10 1.51 7.88
N GLY A 44 -14.17 0.92 8.43
CA GLY A 44 -15.15 1.61 9.27
C GLY A 44 -14.52 2.17 10.56
N ILE A 45 -13.73 1.36 11.28
CA ILE A 45 -12.96 1.81 12.46
C ILE A 45 -12.05 2.97 12.06
N GLY A 46 -11.28 2.80 10.98
CA GLY A 46 -10.39 3.84 10.47
C GLY A 46 -11.13 5.11 10.09
N ALA A 47 -12.28 4.99 9.40
CA ALA A 47 -13.09 6.13 8.97
C ALA A 47 -13.61 6.96 10.14
N VAL A 48 -14.02 6.33 11.25
CA VAL A 48 -14.45 7.07 12.47
C VAL A 48 -13.31 7.93 13.01
N ILE A 49 -12.11 7.38 13.13
CA ILE A 49 -10.95 8.10 13.65
C ILE A 49 -10.54 9.20 12.67
N LEU A 50 -10.46 8.86 11.37
CA LEU A 50 -10.07 9.78 10.30
C LEU A 50 -11.07 10.93 10.13
N TYR A 51 -12.34 10.75 10.47
CA TYR A 51 -13.32 11.82 10.50
C TYR A 51 -12.91 12.95 11.43
N PHE A 52 -12.47 12.62 12.65
CA PHE A 52 -12.01 13.63 13.60
C PHE A 52 -10.69 14.27 13.17
N LEU A 53 -9.76 13.49 12.61
CA LEU A 53 -8.51 14.02 12.09
C LEU A 53 -8.74 14.91 10.85
N ALA A 54 -9.63 14.51 9.95
CA ALA A 54 -9.97 15.31 8.78
C ALA A 54 -10.52 16.70 9.14
N ARG A 55 -11.22 16.84 10.27
CA ARG A 55 -11.72 18.14 10.75
C ARG A 55 -10.61 19.13 11.13
N THR A 56 -9.39 18.65 11.33
CA THR A 56 -8.23 19.52 11.60
C THR A 56 -7.64 20.13 10.33
N GLU A 57 -7.96 19.58 9.15
CA GLU A 57 -7.54 20.12 7.87
C GLU A 57 -8.46 21.27 7.43
N LYS A 58 -7.87 22.41 7.07
CA LYS A 58 -8.62 23.59 6.60
C LYS A 58 -9.43 23.29 5.35
N GLU A 59 -8.93 22.39 4.54
CA GLU A 59 -9.45 21.99 3.23
C GLU A 59 -10.53 20.88 3.32
N ALA A 60 -10.87 20.41 4.53
CA ALA A 60 -11.79 19.28 4.73
C ALA A 60 -13.16 19.47 4.05
N ASN A 61 -13.65 20.70 4.03
CA ASN A 61 -14.95 21.07 3.46
C ASN A 61 -14.90 21.46 1.97
N LEU A 62 -13.73 21.39 1.31
CA LEU A 62 -13.62 21.74 -0.09
C LEU A 62 -14.43 20.77 -0.96
N ARG A 63 -15.24 21.35 -1.84
CA ARG A 63 -16.01 20.59 -2.82
C ARG A 63 -15.09 20.12 -3.94
N LEU A 64 -15.16 18.83 -4.23
CA LEU A 64 -14.49 18.24 -5.38
C LEU A 64 -15.32 18.52 -6.63
N ASN A 65 -14.64 18.92 -7.70
CA ASN A 65 -15.23 19.01 -9.03
C ASN A 65 -15.47 17.61 -9.62
N TRP A 66 -16.07 17.51 -10.81
CA TRP A 66 -16.43 16.22 -11.42
C TRP A 66 -15.22 15.31 -11.68
N HIS A 67 -14.13 15.85 -12.19
CA HIS A 67 -12.90 15.10 -12.44
C HIS A 67 -12.27 14.59 -11.13
N GLU A 68 -12.23 15.40 -10.10
CA GLU A 68 -11.72 15.04 -8.77
C GLU A 68 -12.58 13.98 -8.09
N ARG A 69 -13.89 14.02 -8.27
CA ARG A 69 -14.79 12.93 -7.83
C ARG A 69 -14.48 11.64 -8.57
N GLY A 70 -14.15 11.72 -9.87
CA GLY A 70 -13.65 10.59 -10.66
C GLY A 70 -12.36 9.99 -10.07
N TYR A 71 -11.39 10.82 -9.72
CA TYR A 71 -10.18 10.35 -9.04
C TYR A 71 -10.48 9.70 -7.68
N LEU A 72 -11.36 10.29 -6.87
CA LEU A 72 -11.78 9.72 -5.59
C LEU A 72 -12.43 8.34 -5.78
N ALA A 73 -13.31 8.22 -6.77
CA ALA A 73 -13.95 6.96 -7.12
C ALA A 73 -12.91 5.91 -7.58
N LEU A 74 -11.92 6.29 -8.41
CA LEU A 74 -10.85 5.42 -8.86
C LEU A 74 -9.97 4.95 -7.71
N VAL A 75 -9.53 5.86 -6.83
CA VAL A 75 -8.74 5.51 -5.63
C VAL A 75 -9.49 4.49 -4.77
N THR A 76 -10.77 4.74 -4.51
CA THR A 76 -11.58 3.86 -3.66
C THR A 76 -11.88 2.52 -4.35
N ALA A 77 -12.35 2.57 -5.59
CA ALA A 77 -12.76 1.37 -6.34
C ALA A 77 -11.57 0.47 -6.65
N MET A 78 -10.46 1.03 -7.12
CA MET A 78 -9.28 0.25 -7.48
C MET A 78 -8.45 -0.13 -6.26
N GLY A 79 -8.10 0.86 -5.43
CA GLY A 79 -7.13 0.69 -4.36
C GLY A 79 -7.66 -0.02 -3.12
N LEU A 80 -8.96 0.09 -2.83
CA LEU A 80 -9.53 -0.50 -1.62
C LEU A 80 -10.46 -1.68 -1.96
N VAL A 81 -11.44 -1.46 -2.83
CA VAL A 81 -12.46 -2.48 -3.13
C VAL A 81 -11.92 -3.55 -4.07
N ALA A 82 -11.51 -3.17 -5.29
CA ALA A 82 -11.01 -4.11 -6.28
C ALA A 82 -9.74 -4.82 -5.80
N PHE A 83 -8.81 -4.12 -5.15
CA PHE A 83 -7.65 -4.72 -4.51
C PHE A 83 -8.05 -5.83 -3.53
N SER A 84 -9.05 -5.59 -2.67
CA SER A 84 -9.53 -6.60 -1.71
C SER A 84 -10.15 -7.80 -2.42
N VAL A 85 -10.99 -7.58 -3.44
CA VAL A 85 -11.60 -8.65 -4.24
C VAL A 85 -10.54 -9.46 -4.99
N CYS A 86 -9.68 -8.75 -5.73
CA CYS A 86 -8.64 -9.40 -6.54
C CYS A 86 -7.66 -10.21 -5.70
N SER A 87 -7.28 -9.71 -4.52
CA SER A 87 -6.39 -10.43 -3.59
C SER A 87 -7.01 -11.74 -3.10
N VAL A 88 -8.31 -11.72 -2.77
CA VAL A 88 -9.03 -12.94 -2.33
C VAL A 88 -9.15 -13.93 -3.47
N GLU A 89 -9.55 -13.48 -4.66
CA GLU A 89 -9.69 -14.35 -5.84
C GLU A 89 -8.32 -14.91 -6.30
N ALA A 90 -7.25 -14.12 -6.18
CA ALA A 90 -5.90 -14.58 -6.48
C ALA A 90 -5.51 -15.77 -5.58
N LEU A 91 -5.80 -15.70 -4.28
CA LEU A 91 -5.47 -16.75 -3.32
C LEU A 91 -6.28 -18.06 -3.53
N ARG A 92 -7.37 -18.04 -4.29
CA ARG A 92 -8.07 -19.26 -4.70
C ARG A 92 -7.33 -20.03 -5.79
N GLY A 93 -6.54 -19.34 -6.60
CA GLY A 93 -5.81 -19.95 -7.72
C GLY A 93 -4.28 -19.92 -7.59
N ALA A 94 -3.75 -19.28 -6.56
CA ALA A 94 -2.32 -19.16 -6.33
C ALA A 94 -1.99 -19.20 -4.84
N SER A 95 -0.80 -19.68 -4.50
CA SER A 95 -0.30 -19.64 -3.12
C SER A 95 0.00 -18.22 -2.68
N ALA A 96 -0.05 -17.97 -1.37
CA ALA A 96 0.24 -16.65 -0.81
C ALA A 96 1.59 -16.05 -1.25
N PRO A 97 2.72 -16.81 -1.28
CA PRO A 97 3.98 -16.32 -1.83
C PRO A 97 3.87 -15.84 -3.28
N SER A 98 3.20 -16.62 -4.16
CA SER A 98 3.04 -16.23 -5.56
C SER A 98 2.24 -14.93 -5.71
N VAL A 99 1.17 -14.76 -4.94
CA VAL A 99 0.37 -13.53 -4.93
C VAL A 99 1.18 -12.36 -4.41
N ALA A 100 1.92 -12.55 -3.31
CA ALA A 100 2.78 -11.52 -2.72
C ALA A 100 3.87 -11.03 -3.67
N ILE A 101 4.51 -11.94 -4.44
CA ILE A 101 5.52 -11.56 -5.44
C ILE A 101 4.90 -10.70 -6.55
N VAL A 102 3.71 -11.08 -7.06
CA VAL A 102 3.05 -10.31 -8.12
C VAL A 102 2.63 -8.92 -7.62
N ILE A 103 1.99 -8.84 -6.44
CA ILE A 103 1.63 -7.55 -5.82
C ILE A 103 2.90 -6.76 -5.48
N GLY A 104 3.95 -7.44 -5.03
CA GLY A 104 5.27 -6.86 -4.76
C GLY A 104 5.93 -6.20 -5.98
N ALA A 105 5.40 -6.39 -7.20
CA ALA A 105 5.84 -5.70 -8.41
C ALA A 105 5.25 -4.28 -8.58
N VAL A 106 4.39 -3.81 -7.67
CA VAL A 106 3.87 -2.42 -7.63
C VAL A 106 4.98 -1.37 -7.79
N PRO A 107 6.19 -1.48 -7.20
CA PRO A 107 7.26 -0.54 -7.43
C PRO A 107 7.60 -0.33 -8.91
N VAL A 108 7.58 -1.40 -9.71
CA VAL A 108 7.84 -1.30 -11.16
C VAL A 108 6.71 -0.55 -11.86
N ALA A 109 5.46 -0.84 -11.52
CA ALA A 109 4.30 -0.13 -12.06
C ALA A 109 4.36 1.38 -11.73
N LEU A 110 4.71 1.75 -10.50
CA LEU A 110 4.83 3.14 -10.07
C LEU A 110 6.04 3.84 -10.69
N ALA A 111 7.17 3.14 -10.86
CA ALA A 111 8.37 3.69 -11.52
C ALA A 111 8.13 4.01 -13.01
N LEU A 112 7.24 3.26 -13.66
CA LEU A 112 6.83 3.49 -15.04
C LEU A 112 5.70 4.51 -15.15
N ALA A 113 4.56 4.26 -14.49
CA ALA A 113 3.35 5.05 -14.65
C ALA A 113 3.40 6.41 -13.93
N GLY A 114 4.10 6.51 -12.80
CA GLY A 114 4.18 7.74 -12.01
C GLY A 114 4.72 8.94 -12.78
N PRO A 115 5.88 8.83 -13.46
CA PRO A 115 6.39 9.91 -14.31
C PRO A 115 5.45 10.27 -15.45
N TYR A 116 4.82 9.28 -16.12
CA TYR A 116 3.88 9.55 -17.21
C TYR A 116 2.69 10.41 -16.76
N MET A 117 2.10 10.12 -15.61
CA MET A 117 1.01 10.91 -15.06
C MET A 117 1.42 12.35 -14.70
N GLN A 118 2.72 12.58 -14.53
CA GLN A 118 3.30 13.92 -14.29
C GLN A 118 3.92 14.54 -15.56
N HIS A 119 3.61 14.00 -16.74
CA HIS A 119 4.18 14.42 -18.03
C HIS A 119 5.71 14.41 -18.06
N ARG A 120 6.33 13.48 -17.33
CA ARG A 120 7.79 13.27 -17.28
C ARG A 120 8.16 11.89 -17.85
N ARG A 121 9.41 11.75 -18.30
CA ARG A 121 9.92 10.43 -18.73
C ARG A 121 10.36 9.62 -17.51
N PRO A 122 10.12 8.29 -17.51
CA PRO A 122 10.67 7.40 -16.49
C PRO A 122 12.20 7.47 -16.47
N THR A 123 12.77 7.42 -15.27
CA THR A 123 14.22 7.44 -15.07
C THR A 123 14.71 6.03 -14.70
N ALA A 124 15.93 5.69 -15.12
CA ALA A 124 16.49 4.35 -14.93
C ALA A 124 16.70 3.99 -13.44
N ALA A 125 17.05 4.94 -12.58
CA ALA A 125 17.39 4.63 -11.20
C ALA A 125 16.19 4.09 -10.38
N PRO A 126 15.00 4.72 -10.33
CA PRO A 126 13.82 4.12 -9.69
C PRO A 126 13.42 2.79 -10.33
N LEU A 127 13.52 2.63 -11.63
CA LEU A 127 13.16 1.38 -12.31
C LEU A 127 14.10 0.23 -11.92
N ILE A 128 15.41 0.45 -11.95
CA ILE A 128 16.39 -0.54 -11.51
C ILE A 128 16.19 -0.85 -10.02
N GLY A 129 16.00 0.17 -9.19
CA GLY A 129 15.68 -0.01 -7.77
C GLY A 129 14.43 -0.87 -7.57
N ALA A 130 13.37 -0.62 -8.34
CA ALA A 130 12.13 -1.39 -8.30
C ALA A 130 12.34 -2.86 -8.67
N VAL A 131 13.13 -3.14 -9.72
CA VAL A 131 13.47 -4.53 -10.11
C VAL A 131 14.24 -5.25 -9.00
N ILE A 132 15.19 -4.57 -8.33
CA ILE A 132 15.94 -5.14 -7.20
C ILE A 132 14.99 -5.41 -6.02
N VAL A 133 14.06 -4.49 -5.73
CA VAL A 133 13.03 -4.68 -4.69
C VAL A 133 12.18 -5.91 -4.99
N VAL A 134 11.69 -6.07 -6.22
CA VAL A 134 10.91 -7.25 -6.62
C VAL A 134 11.71 -8.54 -6.47
N ALA A 135 12.98 -8.55 -6.85
CA ALA A 135 13.86 -9.70 -6.66
C ALA A 135 14.04 -10.01 -5.16
N GLY A 136 14.22 -9.00 -4.32
CA GLY A 136 14.28 -9.14 -2.85
C GLY A 136 13.00 -9.73 -2.27
N THR A 137 11.83 -9.24 -2.71
CA THR A 137 10.52 -9.80 -2.30
C THR A 137 10.43 -11.29 -2.69
N ALA A 138 10.82 -11.64 -3.92
CA ALA A 138 10.80 -13.02 -4.38
C ALA A 138 11.73 -13.94 -3.57
N VAL A 139 12.85 -13.43 -3.07
CA VAL A 139 13.77 -14.19 -2.21
C VAL A 139 13.15 -14.41 -0.82
N VAL A 140 12.52 -13.39 -0.21
CA VAL A 140 11.86 -13.51 1.10
C VAL A 140 10.65 -14.44 1.03
N GLU A 141 9.78 -14.25 0.05
CA GLU A 141 8.53 -15.01 -0.09
C GLU A 141 8.76 -16.46 -0.57
N GLY A 142 9.88 -16.71 -1.25
CA GLY A 142 10.22 -18.02 -1.80
C GLY A 142 9.40 -18.37 -3.06
N THR A 143 9.30 -19.67 -3.33
CA THR A 143 8.57 -20.19 -4.51
C THR A 143 7.19 -20.68 -4.13
N GLY A 144 6.23 -20.42 -5.00
CA GLY A 144 4.85 -20.86 -4.81
C GLY A 144 4.25 -21.46 -6.08
N ARG A 145 3.05 -22.07 -5.95
CA ARG A 145 2.27 -22.57 -7.08
C ARG A 145 1.23 -21.53 -7.48
N ALA A 146 1.01 -21.38 -8.79
CA ALA A 146 -0.02 -20.49 -9.29
C ALA A 146 -0.64 -21.03 -10.58
N THR A 147 -1.94 -20.88 -10.72
CA THR A 147 -2.67 -21.05 -11.97
C THR A 147 -2.64 -19.72 -12.76
N ALA A 148 -2.89 -19.78 -14.06
CA ALA A 148 -2.99 -18.57 -14.88
C ALA A 148 -4.08 -17.62 -14.36
N VAL A 149 -5.22 -18.16 -13.90
CA VAL A 149 -6.34 -17.38 -13.32
C VAL A 149 -5.91 -16.69 -12.03
N GLY A 150 -5.20 -17.38 -11.13
CA GLY A 150 -4.67 -16.80 -9.90
C GLY A 150 -3.69 -15.65 -10.18
N ILE A 151 -2.82 -15.79 -11.19
CA ILE A 151 -1.91 -14.72 -11.61
C ILE A 151 -2.67 -13.52 -12.18
N VAL A 152 -3.69 -13.71 -13.01
CA VAL A 152 -4.51 -12.61 -13.54
C VAL A 152 -5.15 -11.80 -12.40
N TRP A 153 -5.72 -12.47 -11.40
CA TRP A 153 -6.27 -11.78 -10.23
C TRP A 153 -5.19 -11.07 -9.40
N ALA A 154 -4.02 -11.68 -9.22
CA ALA A 154 -2.89 -11.03 -8.53
C ALA A 154 -2.40 -9.77 -9.26
N VAL A 155 -2.35 -9.81 -10.61
CA VAL A 155 -2.07 -8.62 -11.44
C VAL A 155 -3.16 -7.56 -11.26
N GLY A 156 -4.44 -7.96 -11.19
CA GLY A 156 -5.54 -7.05 -10.86
C GLY A 156 -5.35 -6.35 -9.51
N ALA A 157 -4.91 -7.09 -8.48
CA ALA A 157 -4.58 -6.52 -7.17
C ALA A 157 -3.38 -5.56 -7.27
N MET A 158 -2.31 -5.93 -7.98
CA MET A 158 -1.15 -5.06 -8.22
C MET A 158 -1.55 -3.74 -8.91
N VAL A 159 -2.38 -3.80 -9.94
CA VAL A 159 -2.89 -2.61 -10.65
C VAL A 159 -3.77 -1.77 -9.73
N GLY A 160 -4.57 -2.40 -8.87
CA GLY A 160 -5.38 -1.73 -7.85
C GLY A 160 -4.51 -0.93 -6.87
N ASP A 161 -3.45 -1.53 -6.33
CA ASP A 161 -2.53 -0.88 -5.39
C ASP A 161 -1.73 0.25 -6.06
N ALA A 162 -1.25 0.05 -7.29
CA ALA A 162 -0.62 1.10 -8.06
C ALA A 162 -1.60 2.27 -8.30
N GLY A 163 -2.85 1.98 -8.67
CA GLY A 163 -3.92 2.96 -8.86
C GLY A 163 -4.24 3.75 -7.59
N PHE A 164 -4.27 3.08 -6.41
CA PHE A 164 -4.39 3.74 -5.12
C PHE A 164 -3.38 4.87 -4.94
N SER A 165 -2.12 4.60 -5.22
CA SER A 165 -1.04 5.57 -5.10
C SER A 165 -1.13 6.67 -6.17
N LEU A 166 -1.28 6.30 -7.44
CA LEU A 166 -1.25 7.23 -8.57
C LEU A 166 -2.42 8.23 -8.57
N PHE A 167 -3.64 7.73 -8.40
CA PHE A 167 -4.83 8.58 -8.45
C PHE A 167 -5.05 9.38 -7.17
N SER A 168 -4.34 9.08 -6.08
CA SER A 168 -4.36 9.88 -4.85
C SER A 168 -3.61 11.21 -5.00
N VAL A 169 -2.52 11.25 -5.79
CA VAL A 169 -1.62 12.41 -5.88
C VAL A 169 -2.35 13.72 -6.25
N PRO A 170 -3.25 13.77 -7.25
CA PRO A 170 -3.98 14.99 -7.58
C PRO A 170 -4.88 15.48 -6.43
N LEU A 171 -5.48 14.55 -5.67
CA LEU A 171 -6.40 14.85 -4.58
C LEU A 171 -5.67 15.34 -3.33
N LEU A 172 -4.51 14.77 -3.02
CA LEU A 172 -3.72 15.13 -1.84
C LEU A 172 -3.36 16.62 -1.80
N ARG A 173 -3.10 17.22 -2.96
CA ARG A 173 -2.78 18.65 -3.07
C ARG A 173 -3.97 19.56 -2.74
N LYS A 174 -5.20 19.05 -2.82
CA LYS A 174 -6.42 19.83 -2.63
C LYS A 174 -7.08 19.61 -1.28
N ILE A 175 -7.19 18.36 -0.83
CA ILE A 175 -8.00 18.02 0.35
C ILE A 175 -7.17 17.44 1.51
N GLY A 176 -5.87 17.25 1.31
CA GLY A 176 -4.96 16.74 2.34
C GLY A 176 -5.09 15.24 2.64
N PRO A 177 -4.13 14.70 3.41
CA PRO A 177 -4.04 13.26 3.67
C PRO A 177 -5.15 12.72 4.57
N TYR A 178 -5.57 13.46 5.60
CA TYR A 178 -6.62 12.97 6.52
C TYR A 178 -7.99 12.92 5.84
N THR A 179 -8.35 13.98 5.12
CA THR A 179 -9.63 14.06 4.41
C THR A 179 -9.72 13.04 3.27
N LEU A 180 -8.62 12.84 2.54
CA LEU A 180 -8.58 11.80 1.50
C LEU A 180 -8.75 10.41 2.12
N SER A 181 -7.99 10.10 3.18
CA SER A 181 -8.11 8.83 3.90
C SER A 181 -9.53 8.61 4.43
N PHE A 182 -10.13 9.63 5.05
CA PHE A 182 -11.50 9.55 5.55
C PHE A 182 -12.50 9.24 4.44
N ARG A 183 -12.47 9.98 3.33
CA ARG A 183 -13.43 9.83 2.23
C ARG A 183 -13.31 8.45 1.57
N THR A 184 -12.09 8.00 1.29
CA THR A 184 -11.85 6.70 0.64
C THR A 184 -12.22 5.54 1.54
N THR A 185 -11.84 5.57 2.82
CA THR A 185 -12.16 4.48 3.77
C THR A 185 -13.64 4.41 4.10
N SER A 186 -14.34 5.55 4.21
CA SER A 186 -15.80 5.57 4.42
C SER A 186 -16.55 4.92 3.27
N ILE A 187 -16.22 5.29 2.03
CA ILE A 187 -16.85 4.70 0.84
C ILE A 187 -16.50 3.21 0.74
N ALA A 188 -15.23 2.83 0.97
CA ALA A 188 -14.81 1.44 0.90
C ALA A 188 -15.46 0.58 2.00
N ALA A 189 -15.62 1.10 3.22
CA ALA A 189 -16.31 0.39 4.30
C ALA A 189 -17.73 0.01 3.90
N VAL A 190 -18.49 1.00 3.41
CA VAL A 190 -19.87 0.77 2.95
C VAL A 190 -19.90 -0.21 1.77
N ALA A 191 -19.05 -0.02 0.78
CA ALA A 191 -19.00 -0.87 -0.41
C ALA A 191 -18.66 -2.34 -0.06
N LEU A 192 -17.68 -2.57 0.82
CA LEU A 192 -17.24 -3.92 1.19
C LEU A 192 -18.24 -4.62 2.11
N ILE A 193 -18.88 -3.88 3.02
CA ILE A 193 -19.99 -4.43 3.81
C ILE A 193 -21.15 -4.81 2.88
N ALA A 194 -21.54 -3.93 1.97
CA ALA A 194 -22.58 -4.24 0.97
C ALA A 194 -22.19 -5.46 0.13
N LEU A 195 -20.95 -5.54 -0.32
CA LEU A 195 -20.45 -6.69 -1.09
C LEU A 195 -20.54 -7.99 -0.28
N HIS A 196 -20.19 -7.95 1.00
CA HIS A 196 -20.34 -9.10 1.90
C HIS A 196 -21.79 -9.57 2.01
N LEU A 197 -22.76 -8.64 2.03
CA LEU A 197 -24.19 -8.98 2.16
C LEU A 197 -24.80 -9.57 0.88
N ILE A 198 -24.28 -9.22 -0.30
CA ILE A 198 -24.81 -9.67 -1.59
C ILE A 198 -24.05 -10.86 -2.18
N MET A 199 -22.78 -11.05 -1.83
CA MET A 199 -22.00 -12.19 -2.34
C MET A 199 -22.19 -13.44 -1.47
N PRO A 200 -22.31 -14.63 -2.08
CA PRO A 200 -22.29 -15.87 -1.31
C PRO A 200 -20.94 -16.05 -0.63
N GLY A 201 -20.94 -16.21 0.67
CA GLY A 201 -19.72 -16.35 1.45
C GLY A 201 -19.97 -16.80 2.89
N PRO A 202 -18.92 -16.87 3.72
CA PRO A 202 -19.06 -17.22 5.13
C PRO A 202 -20.04 -16.27 5.83
N LYS A 203 -20.92 -16.83 6.65
CA LYS A 203 -21.90 -16.06 7.44
C LYS A 203 -21.18 -15.17 8.45
N VAL A 204 -21.84 -14.08 8.84
CA VAL A 204 -21.37 -13.25 9.95
C VAL A 204 -21.20 -14.12 11.20
N PRO A 205 -20.04 -14.10 11.86
CA PRO A 205 -19.83 -14.82 13.11
C PRO A 205 -20.84 -14.35 14.18
N THR A 206 -21.39 -15.28 14.92
CA THR A 206 -22.31 -14.96 16.03
C THR A 206 -21.60 -14.28 17.21
N TYR A 207 -20.30 -14.44 17.30
CA TYR A 207 -19.43 -13.79 18.28
C TYR A 207 -18.03 -13.59 17.69
N PHE A 208 -17.32 -12.61 18.23
CA PHE A 208 -15.93 -12.37 17.91
C PHE A 208 -15.05 -12.92 19.03
N THR A 209 -13.98 -13.61 18.68
CA THR A 209 -12.94 -13.95 19.65
C THR A 209 -12.15 -12.67 20.03
N ALA A 210 -11.53 -12.65 21.22
CA ALA A 210 -10.71 -11.51 21.63
C ALA A 210 -9.56 -11.25 20.65
N SER A 211 -8.95 -12.31 20.09
CA SER A 211 -7.88 -12.19 19.09
C SER A 211 -8.36 -11.58 17.78
N GLU A 212 -9.53 -11.95 17.28
CA GLU A 212 -10.13 -11.34 16.08
C GLU A 212 -10.46 -9.86 16.32
N GLY A 213 -11.06 -9.55 17.48
CA GLY A 213 -11.36 -8.17 17.85
C GLY A 213 -10.10 -7.29 17.94
N LEU A 214 -9.03 -7.77 18.58
CA LEU A 214 -7.75 -7.08 18.67
C LEU A 214 -7.09 -6.94 17.28
N ALA A 215 -7.13 -7.97 16.44
CA ALA A 215 -6.60 -7.91 15.09
C ALA A 215 -7.35 -6.88 14.23
N LEU A 216 -8.68 -6.85 14.28
CA LEU A 216 -9.50 -5.85 13.59
C LEU A 216 -9.22 -4.42 14.11
N ALA A 217 -9.09 -4.24 15.42
CA ALA A 217 -8.74 -2.95 16.02
C ALA A 217 -7.34 -2.50 15.57
N PHE A 218 -6.34 -3.39 15.58
CA PHE A 218 -5.00 -3.10 15.07
C PHE A 218 -5.04 -2.71 13.59
N GLN A 219 -5.74 -3.48 12.76
CA GLN A 219 -5.91 -3.19 11.35
C GLN A 219 -6.60 -1.84 11.10
N GLY A 220 -7.64 -1.53 11.87
CA GLY A 220 -8.36 -0.25 11.75
C GLY A 220 -7.52 0.94 12.20
N LEU A 221 -6.85 0.83 13.35
CA LEU A 221 -6.11 1.93 13.95
C LEU A 221 -4.74 2.15 13.29
N PHE A 222 -3.91 1.11 13.25
CA PHE A 222 -2.53 1.27 12.80
C PHE A 222 -2.41 1.16 11.28
N VAL A 223 -3.04 0.15 10.65
CA VAL A 223 -2.90 -0.04 9.20
C VAL A 223 -3.77 0.96 8.44
N THR A 224 -5.05 1.10 8.81
CA THR A 224 -5.94 2.01 8.06
C THR A 224 -5.68 3.48 8.38
N VAL A 225 -5.55 3.86 9.65
CA VAL A 225 -5.26 5.26 10.00
C VAL A 225 -3.77 5.56 9.85
N GLY A 226 -2.92 4.83 10.57
CA GLY A 226 -1.50 5.12 10.64
C GLY A 226 -0.80 4.99 9.29
N ALA A 227 -0.92 3.82 8.65
CA ALA A 227 -0.22 3.59 7.40
C ALA A 227 -0.78 4.41 6.23
N PHE A 228 -2.10 4.60 6.11
CA PHE A 228 -2.66 5.43 5.03
C PHE A 228 -2.25 6.89 5.14
N VAL A 229 -2.33 7.45 6.34
CA VAL A 229 -1.95 8.85 6.57
C VAL A 229 -0.46 9.05 6.27
N THR A 230 0.41 8.20 6.81
CA THR A 230 1.86 8.29 6.55
C THR A 230 2.19 8.09 5.08
N TRP A 231 1.51 7.15 4.40
CA TRP A 231 1.64 6.94 2.96
C TRP A 231 1.25 8.18 2.15
N TYR A 232 0.11 8.78 2.45
CA TYR A 232 -0.36 9.96 1.76
C TYR A 232 0.51 11.20 2.03
N ILE A 233 1.05 11.35 3.24
CA ILE A 233 2.04 12.40 3.53
C ILE A 233 3.30 12.16 2.68
N ALA A 234 3.77 10.92 2.56
CA ALA A 234 4.92 10.59 1.72
C ALA A 234 4.66 10.92 0.23
N LEU A 235 3.50 10.51 -0.31
CA LEU A 235 3.09 10.82 -1.69
C LEU A 235 2.95 12.31 -1.96
N GLY A 236 2.57 13.11 -0.97
CA GLY A 236 2.54 14.57 -1.07
C GLY A 236 3.90 15.23 -0.96
N SER A 237 4.92 14.53 -0.44
CA SER A 237 6.23 15.10 -0.07
C SER A 237 7.35 14.74 -1.05
N ILE A 238 7.32 13.56 -1.67
CA ILE A 238 8.36 13.08 -2.59
C ILE A 238 7.72 12.43 -3.83
N PRO A 239 8.46 12.31 -4.95
CA PRO A 239 7.93 11.73 -6.18
C PRO A 239 7.39 10.31 -5.99
N VAL A 240 6.25 10.01 -6.61
CA VAL A 240 5.53 8.73 -6.45
C VAL A 240 6.38 7.52 -6.84
N GLU A 241 7.22 7.64 -7.86
CA GLU A 241 8.17 6.60 -8.28
C GLU A 241 9.24 6.28 -7.22
N LYS A 242 9.52 7.20 -6.30
CA LYS A 242 10.41 6.97 -5.16
C LYS A 242 9.67 6.41 -3.96
N VAL A 243 8.47 6.96 -3.65
CA VAL A 243 7.59 6.39 -2.62
C VAL A 243 7.29 4.94 -2.93
N GLY A 244 7.02 4.63 -4.21
CA GLY A 244 6.70 3.30 -4.69
C GLY A 244 7.77 2.21 -4.47
N LEU A 245 9.00 2.56 -4.09
CA LEU A 245 10.03 1.58 -3.73
C LEU A 245 9.83 0.97 -2.33
N PHE A 246 9.19 1.73 -1.43
CA PHE A 246 9.11 1.39 -0.01
C PHE A 246 8.15 0.25 0.36
N PRO A 247 7.10 -0.11 -0.41
CA PRO A 247 6.32 -1.32 -0.16
C PRO A 247 7.16 -2.59 -0.03
N GLY A 248 8.36 -2.62 -0.61
CA GLY A 248 9.36 -3.66 -0.35
C GLY A 248 9.72 -3.86 1.12
N LEU A 249 9.39 -2.94 2.02
CA LEU A 249 9.58 -3.10 3.48
C LEU A 249 8.43 -3.87 4.16
N ILE A 250 7.35 -4.19 3.46
CA ILE A 250 6.22 -4.97 4.02
C ILE A 250 6.69 -6.32 4.59
N PRO A 251 7.47 -7.15 3.87
CA PRO A 251 7.99 -8.40 4.41
C PRO A 251 8.83 -8.20 5.68
N LEU A 252 9.65 -7.14 5.73
CA LEU A 252 10.44 -6.81 6.92
C LEU A 252 9.55 -6.48 8.12
N GLY A 253 8.50 -5.69 7.92
CA GLY A 253 7.51 -5.38 8.96
C GLY A 253 6.79 -6.64 9.47
N ALA A 254 6.44 -7.55 8.57
CA ALA A 254 5.83 -8.83 8.92
C ALA A 254 6.81 -9.72 9.71
N LEU A 255 8.07 -9.82 9.27
CA LEU A 255 9.10 -10.60 9.94
C LEU A 255 9.36 -10.10 11.37
N VAL A 256 9.55 -8.79 11.55
CA VAL A 256 9.81 -8.18 12.86
C VAL A 256 8.62 -8.39 13.80
N SER A 257 7.40 -8.21 13.33
CA SER A 257 6.20 -8.40 14.16
C SER A 257 5.95 -9.87 14.50
N ALA A 258 6.18 -10.81 13.56
CA ALA A 258 6.08 -12.24 13.80
C ALA A 258 7.10 -12.68 14.85
N ALA A 259 8.36 -12.25 14.75
CA ALA A 259 9.40 -12.52 15.74
C ALA A 259 9.04 -11.95 17.12
N ALA A 260 8.51 -10.73 17.20
CA ALA A 260 8.06 -10.12 18.45
C ALA A 260 6.91 -10.89 19.13
N LEU A 261 6.08 -11.59 18.36
CA LEU A 261 5.00 -12.45 18.86
C LEU A 261 5.45 -13.90 19.13
N GLY A 262 6.76 -14.19 19.00
CA GLY A 262 7.30 -15.53 19.22
C GLY A 262 6.98 -16.54 18.13
N ALA A 263 6.49 -16.08 16.97
CA ALA A 263 6.32 -16.93 15.81
C ALA A 263 7.68 -17.28 15.20
N GLY A 264 7.84 -18.55 14.77
CA GLY A 264 9.08 -19.00 14.14
C GLY A 264 9.39 -18.17 12.88
N VAL A 265 10.66 -17.86 12.68
CA VAL A 265 11.18 -17.27 11.43
C VAL A 265 11.24 -18.40 10.38
N GLY A 266 10.88 -18.10 9.13
CA GLY A 266 10.91 -19.05 8.03
C GLY A 266 12.33 -19.53 7.69
N ASN A 267 12.89 -19.08 6.57
CA ASN A 267 14.27 -19.37 6.20
C ASN A 267 15.16 -18.15 6.52
N PRO A 268 15.98 -18.20 7.62
CA PRO A 268 16.75 -17.04 8.06
C PRO A 268 17.71 -16.51 6.98
N LEU A 269 18.25 -17.38 6.12
CA LEU A 269 19.15 -16.96 5.04
C LEU A 269 18.38 -16.19 3.96
N ALA A 270 17.20 -16.69 3.56
CA ALA A 270 16.34 -16.00 2.59
C ALA A 270 15.85 -14.65 3.14
N ASP A 271 15.48 -14.60 4.42
CA ASP A 271 15.06 -13.37 5.10
C ASP A 271 16.17 -12.31 5.12
N VAL A 272 17.41 -12.71 5.46
CA VAL A 272 18.58 -11.80 5.47
C VAL A 272 18.92 -11.33 4.06
N VAL A 273 19.08 -12.27 3.11
CA VAL A 273 19.47 -11.93 1.72
C VAL A 273 18.38 -11.10 1.04
N GLY A 274 17.13 -11.50 1.17
CA GLY A 274 16.01 -10.77 0.59
C GLY A 274 15.88 -9.37 1.19
N THR A 275 15.96 -9.22 2.51
CA THR A 275 15.96 -7.91 3.18
C THR A 275 17.11 -7.03 2.70
N ALA A 276 18.30 -7.57 2.54
CA ALA A 276 19.45 -6.82 2.02
C ALA A 276 19.20 -6.33 0.59
N LEU A 277 18.59 -7.15 -0.28
CA LEU A 277 18.19 -6.75 -1.63
C LEU A 277 17.11 -5.66 -1.60
N LEU A 278 16.09 -5.79 -0.75
CA LEU A 278 15.06 -4.77 -0.58
C LEU A 278 15.66 -3.41 -0.21
N LEU A 279 16.51 -3.37 0.81
CA LEU A 279 17.18 -2.14 1.26
C LEU A 279 18.11 -1.57 0.19
N ALA A 280 18.85 -2.42 -0.52
CA ALA A 280 19.73 -2.00 -1.62
C ALA A 280 18.93 -1.39 -2.78
N GLY A 281 17.80 -2.00 -3.16
CA GLY A 281 16.92 -1.49 -4.21
C GLY A 281 16.29 -0.14 -3.85
N ILE A 282 15.79 0.00 -2.62
CA ILE A 282 15.23 1.26 -2.10
C ILE A 282 16.30 2.35 -2.09
N TYR A 283 17.50 2.05 -1.56
CA TYR A 283 18.61 2.99 -1.53
C TYR A 283 19.02 3.44 -2.93
N TYR A 284 19.27 2.48 -3.84
CA TYR A 284 19.68 2.76 -5.20
C TYR A 284 18.67 3.64 -5.95
N GLY A 285 17.39 3.24 -5.94
CA GLY A 285 16.32 3.97 -6.63
C GLY A 285 16.03 5.36 -6.05
N SER A 286 16.21 5.52 -4.72
CA SER A 286 15.95 6.79 -4.03
C SER A 286 17.07 7.82 -4.20
N VAL A 287 18.35 7.38 -4.13
CA VAL A 287 19.52 8.29 -4.05
C VAL A 287 20.07 8.64 -5.43
N ARG A 288 20.31 7.66 -6.31
CA ARG A 288 20.90 7.95 -7.63
C ARG A 288 20.02 8.76 -8.58
N GLY A 289 18.71 8.78 -8.39
CA GLY A 289 17.82 9.69 -9.12
C GLY A 289 18.03 11.19 -8.78
N ARG A 290 18.76 11.53 -7.72
CA ARG A 290 19.11 12.93 -7.39
C ARG A 290 20.28 13.47 -8.24
N ALA A 291 21.27 12.64 -8.55
CA ALA A 291 22.52 13.11 -9.18
C ALA A 291 22.34 13.58 -10.64
N ARG A 292 21.39 13.05 -11.39
CA ARG A 292 21.15 13.44 -12.78
C ARG A 292 20.30 14.70 -12.98
N SER A 293 19.42 15.04 -12.05
CA SER A 293 18.58 16.25 -12.18
C SER A 293 19.35 17.56 -11.93
N THR A 294 20.45 17.49 -11.19
CA THR A 294 21.33 18.66 -10.94
C THR A 294 22.30 18.90 -12.10
N THR A 295 22.69 17.86 -12.83
CA THR A 295 23.61 17.98 -13.97
C THR A 295 22.91 18.52 -15.22
N ASP A 296 21.65 18.12 -15.48
CA ASP A 296 20.86 18.64 -16.59
C ASP A 296 20.43 20.12 -16.41
N SER A 297 20.23 20.55 -15.16
CA SER A 297 19.92 21.97 -14.87
C SER A 297 21.13 22.87 -15.05
N ALA A 298 22.35 22.37 -14.85
CA ALA A 298 23.59 23.12 -15.08
C ALA A 298 23.97 23.20 -16.55
N ALA A 299 23.57 22.21 -17.36
CA ALA A 299 23.86 22.18 -18.79
C ALA A 299 22.90 23.05 -19.64
N VAL A 300 21.76 23.47 -19.10
CA VAL A 300 20.78 24.36 -19.78
C VAL A 300 21.07 25.84 -19.49
N THR A 301 21.92 26.14 -18.49
CA THR A 301 22.31 27.52 -18.11
C THR A 301 23.73 27.91 -18.55
N ALA A 302 24.42 27.04 -19.27
CA ALA A 302 25.70 27.32 -19.95
C ALA A 302 25.51 27.34 -21.47
#